data_d1e4f5475248f3d42977a35c8c6d4f20
#
_entry.id   d1e4f5475248f3d42977a35c8c6d4f20
#
_cell.length_a   1.000
_cell.length_b   1.000
_cell.length_c   1.000
_cell.angle_alpha   90.00
_cell.angle_beta   90.00
_cell.angle_gamma   90.00
#
_symmetry.space_group_name_H-M   'P 1'
#
loop_
_entity.id
_entity.type
_entity.pdbx_description
1 polymer ?
#
loop_
_entity_poly.entity_id
_entity_poly.type
_entity_poly.pdbx_seq_one_letter_code
_entity_poly.pdbx_strand_id
1 'polypeptide(L)'
;MMDDSTPAGREAYNQALRDEAAVEPDAPVNAEVTKETQIIAIYGKGGIGKSFTLANLSYMLARQGKKVLLIGCDPKSDTTSLLFGGKACPTIIETSSAKKEAGEEVTISDVCFKRDGVFAMELGGPEVGRGCGGRGIIHGFETLEKLGFHEWDFDYVLLDFLGDVVCGGFGLPIARDMCQKVVVVGSNDLQSLYVANNVCSAVEYFRKLGGNVGVAGLVVNKDDGTGEAAAFAKEAGIPILGAIPQDEDIRRKSANYQIIGYPEGPWGELFGELADNVCDAPPTQPSPLSQDELLALFDTEDTGSDFQLTPATEVDMCAASKLNKPSLEVVYDEV
;
A
#
# COMPACT_ATOMS: atom_id res chain seq x y z
N MET A 1 13.70 3.74 -23.73
CA MET A 1 12.28 3.98 -23.37
C MET A 1 11.49 3.10 -24.31
N MET A 2 10.89 2.02 -23.81
CA MET A 2 9.98 1.19 -24.61
C MET A 2 8.64 1.91 -24.67
N ASP A 3 8.08 2.01 -25.86
CA ASP A 3 6.77 2.61 -26.10
C ASP A 3 5.68 1.63 -25.64
N ASP A 4 5.07 1.88 -24.49
CA ASP A 4 4.00 1.08 -23.89
C ASP A 4 2.60 1.41 -24.43
N SER A 5 2.51 2.34 -25.37
CA SER A 5 1.25 2.77 -26.00
C SER A 5 0.68 1.76 -27.00
N THR A 6 1.49 0.80 -27.46
CA THR A 6 1.09 -0.22 -28.42
C THR A 6 0.88 -1.59 -27.77
N PRO A 7 0.00 -2.47 -28.30
CA PRO A 7 -0.17 -3.83 -27.77
C PRO A 7 1.15 -4.63 -27.69
N ALA A 8 2.01 -4.50 -28.70
CA ALA A 8 3.33 -5.15 -28.72
C ALA A 8 4.29 -4.56 -27.68
N GLY A 9 4.26 -3.25 -27.46
CA GLY A 9 5.05 -2.59 -26.43
C GLY A 9 4.64 -3.00 -25.01
N ARG A 10 3.33 -3.16 -24.77
CA ARG A 10 2.80 -3.69 -23.49
C ARG A 10 3.20 -5.14 -23.25
N GLU A 11 3.18 -5.96 -24.29
CA GLU A 11 3.58 -7.37 -24.19
C GLU A 11 5.09 -7.51 -23.89
N ALA A 12 5.93 -6.67 -24.55
CA ALA A 12 7.36 -6.59 -24.26
C ALA A 12 7.64 -6.05 -22.84
N TYR A 13 6.89 -5.07 -22.36
CA TYR A 13 6.98 -4.57 -20.99
C TYR A 13 6.58 -5.64 -19.96
N ASN A 14 5.47 -6.35 -20.20
CA ASN A 14 5.02 -7.44 -19.34
C ASN A 14 6.02 -8.63 -19.36
N GLN A 15 6.68 -8.88 -20.47
CA GLN A 15 7.71 -9.91 -20.55
C GLN A 15 8.97 -9.47 -19.79
N ALA A 16 9.38 -8.21 -19.89
CA ALA A 16 10.49 -7.66 -19.11
C ALA A 16 10.22 -7.72 -17.61
N LEU A 17 8.96 -7.44 -17.16
CA LEU A 17 8.57 -7.60 -15.77
C LEU A 17 8.63 -9.07 -15.30
N ARG A 18 8.28 -10.03 -16.18
CA ARG A 18 8.41 -11.47 -15.88
C ARG A 18 9.87 -11.90 -15.84
N ASP A 19 10.71 -11.40 -16.74
CA ASP A 19 12.12 -11.71 -16.81
C ASP A 19 12.90 -11.08 -15.63
N GLU A 20 12.52 -9.87 -15.20
CA GLU A 20 13.02 -9.26 -13.95
C GLU A 20 12.51 -9.99 -12.69
N ALA A 21 11.34 -10.62 -12.76
CA ALA A 21 10.79 -11.44 -11.68
C ALA A 21 11.35 -12.87 -11.66
N ALA A 22 11.95 -13.33 -12.74
CA ALA A 22 12.57 -14.63 -12.86
C ALA A 22 13.99 -14.64 -12.26
N VAL A 23 14.08 -14.55 -10.92
CA VAL A 23 15.28 -14.99 -10.20
C VAL A 23 15.14 -16.49 -10.03
N GLU A 24 16.04 -17.28 -10.64
CA GLU A 24 16.07 -18.73 -10.44
C GLU A 24 16.28 -19.05 -8.96
N PRO A 25 15.45 -19.92 -8.36
CA PRO A 25 15.61 -20.32 -6.98
C PRO A 25 16.81 -21.26 -6.86
N ASP A 26 17.92 -20.76 -6.35
CA ASP A 26 19.02 -21.63 -5.93
C ASP A 26 18.71 -22.22 -4.56
N ALA A 27 18.64 -23.56 -4.56
CA ALA A 27 18.70 -24.53 -3.48
C ALA A 27 17.42 -24.83 -2.65
N PRO A 28 17.16 -26.12 -2.41
CA PRO A 28 16.03 -26.56 -1.59
C PRO A 28 16.35 -26.39 -0.11
N VAL A 29 15.64 -25.50 0.55
CA VAL A 29 15.60 -25.48 2.01
C VAL A 29 14.59 -26.50 2.49
N ASN A 30 15.06 -27.63 2.98
CA ASN A 30 14.27 -28.59 3.74
C ASN A 30 14.05 -28.02 5.17
N ALA A 31 13.04 -27.22 5.35
CA ALA A 31 12.40 -26.99 6.63
C ALA A 31 10.93 -27.34 6.48
N GLU A 32 10.42 -28.25 7.29
CA GLU A 32 8.99 -28.47 7.45
C GLU A 32 8.40 -27.17 8.02
N VAL A 33 7.94 -26.26 7.15
CA VAL A 33 7.16 -25.09 7.56
C VAL A 33 5.79 -25.63 7.97
N THR A 34 5.61 -25.84 9.27
CA THR A 34 4.37 -26.37 9.84
C THR A 34 3.24 -25.34 9.91
N LYS A 35 3.49 -24.08 9.49
CA LYS A 35 2.53 -22.98 9.53
C LYS A 35 2.79 -22.01 8.40
N GLU A 36 1.77 -21.76 7.60
CA GLU A 36 1.84 -20.80 6.50
C GLU A 36 1.68 -19.37 7.05
N THR A 37 2.72 -18.54 6.90
CA THR A 37 2.67 -17.11 7.21
C THR A 37 1.69 -16.40 6.28
N GLN A 38 0.69 -15.69 6.81
CA GLN A 38 -0.19 -14.87 5.98
C GLN A 38 0.45 -13.52 5.71
N ILE A 39 0.67 -13.21 4.43
CA ILE A 39 1.18 -11.90 3.99
C ILE A 39 0.02 -11.10 3.42
N ILE A 40 -0.26 -9.94 4.04
CA ILE A 40 -1.39 -9.07 3.72
C ILE A 40 -0.85 -7.73 3.25
N ALA A 41 -1.12 -7.36 2.01
CA ALA A 41 -0.76 -6.06 1.46
C ALA A 41 -1.93 -5.09 1.60
N ILE A 42 -1.64 -3.88 2.10
CA ILE A 42 -2.65 -2.86 2.38
C ILE A 42 -2.43 -1.67 1.45
N TYR A 43 -3.49 -1.27 0.75
CA TYR A 43 -3.53 -0.15 -0.19
C TYR A 43 -4.64 0.83 0.18
N GLY A 44 -4.60 2.04 -0.39
CA GLY A 44 -5.63 3.06 -0.21
C GLY A 44 -5.05 4.47 -0.36
N LYS A 45 -5.87 5.45 -0.65
CA LYS A 45 -5.50 6.85 -0.91
C LYS A 45 -4.47 7.40 0.08
N GLY A 46 -3.55 8.24 -0.38
CA GLY A 46 -2.65 8.99 0.50
C GLY A 46 -3.41 9.78 1.58
N GLY A 47 -2.98 9.65 2.84
CA GLY A 47 -3.63 10.33 3.97
C GLY A 47 -4.96 9.72 4.45
N ILE A 48 -5.41 8.60 3.87
CA ILE A 48 -6.64 7.91 4.30
C ILE A 48 -6.52 7.29 5.71
N GLY A 49 -5.31 7.06 6.19
CA GLY A 49 -5.04 6.46 7.49
C GLY A 49 -4.60 5.00 7.45
N LYS A 50 -4.02 4.53 6.35
CA LYS A 50 -3.46 3.16 6.25
C LYS A 50 -2.51 2.83 7.38
N SER A 51 -1.44 3.62 7.54
CA SER A 51 -0.42 3.39 8.56
C SER A 51 -1.00 3.44 9.98
N PHE A 52 -1.99 4.32 10.24
CA PHE A 52 -2.74 4.33 11.49
C PHE A 52 -3.51 3.02 11.71
N THR A 53 -4.26 2.58 10.71
CA THR A 53 -5.02 1.32 10.76
C THR A 53 -4.09 0.14 11.00
N LEU A 54 -2.98 0.07 10.26
CA LEU A 54 -2.01 -1.02 10.34
C LEU A 54 -1.29 -1.10 11.67
N ALA A 55 -0.85 0.03 12.22
CA ALA A 55 -0.18 0.06 13.50
C ALA A 55 -1.12 -0.41 14.64
N ASN A 56 -2.39 0.00 14.62
CA ASN A 56 -3.37 -0.45 15.59
C ASN A 56 -3.76 -1.92 15.40
N LEU A 57 -3.91 -2.37 14.15
CA LEU A 57 -4.18 -3.76 13.80
C LEU A 57 -3.02 -4.67 14.23
N SER A 58 -1.78 -4.31 13.91
CA SER A 58 -0.60 -5.09 14.30
C SER A 58 -0.46 -5.19 15.81
N TYR A 59 -0.74 -4.10 16.53
CA TYR A 59 -0.74 -4.09 17.99
C TYR A 59 -1.84 -4.99 18.57
N MET A 60 -3.06 -4.90 18.05
CA MET A 60 -4.17 -5.76 18.48
C MET A 60 -3.85 -7.24 18.27
N LEU A 61 -3.36 -7.62 17.09
CA LEU A 61 -2.94 -8.99 16.78
C LEU A 61 -1.85 -9.49 17.74
N ALA A 62 -0.86 -8.65 18.05
CA ALA A 62 0.17 -9.01 19.02
C ALA A 62 -0.41 -9.22 20.44
N ARG A 63 -1.40 -8.41 20.85
CA ARG A 63 -2.13 -8.58 22.11
C ARG A 63 -2.99 -9.84 22.13
N GLN A 64 -3.47 -10.31 20.98
CA GLN A 64 -4.12 -11.61 20.80
C GLN A 64 -3.12 -12.79 20.77
N GLY A 65 -1.84 -12.54 21.00
CA GLY A 65 -0.77 -13.57 21.04
C GLY A 65 -0.24 -13.99 19.67
N LYS A 66 -0.54 -13.24 18.61
CA LYS A 66 -0.01 -13.50 17.27
C LYS A 66 1.39 -12.89 17.11
N LYS A 67 2.25 -13.56 16.35
CA LYS A 67 3.56 -13.07 15.98
C LYS A 67 3.44 -12.25 14.68
N VAL A 68 3.57 -10.93 14.79
CA VAL A 68 3.25 -9.99 13.71
C VAL A 68 4.48 -9.19 13.29
N LEU A 69 4.68 -9.05 11.98
CA LEU A 69 5.64 -8.16 11.37
C LEU A 69 4.92 -7.08 10.56
N LEU A 70 5.15 -5.82 10.89
CA LEU A 70 4.71 -4.65 10.13
C LEU A 70 5.87 -4.12 9.29
N ILE A 71 5.67 -4.02 7.98
CA ILE A 71 6.68 -3.48 7.05
C ILE A 71 6.12 -2.24 6.35
N GLY A 72 6.76 -1.09 6.54
CA GLY A 72 6.49 0.12 5.78
C GLY A 72 7.12 0.04 4.39
N CYS A 73 6.28 0.05 3.36
CA CYS A 73 6.68 0.02 1.95
C CYS A 73 6.42 1.36 1.26
N ASP A 74 6.10 2.42 2.01
CA ASP A 74 5.99 3.78 1.50
C ASP A 74 7.39 4.43 1.51
N PRO A 75 7.85 5.04 0.41
CA PRO A 75 9.13 5.78 0.38
C PRO A 75 9.28 6.88 1.43
N LYS A 76 8.17 7.37 2.02
CA LYS A 76 8.20 8.32 3.14
C LYS A 76 8.72 7.70 4.43
N SER A 77 8.65 6.35 4.56
CA SER A 77 9.20 5.59 5.69
C SER A 77 8.68 6.07 7.05
N ASP A 78 7.36 6.27 7.17
CA ASP A 78 6.69 6.77 8.36
C ASP A 78 5.66 5.80 8.97
N THR A 79 5.50 4.61 8.38
CA THR A 79 4.52 3.60 8.80
C THR A 79 4.70 3.18 10.24
N THR A 80 5.94 2.99 10.67
CA THR A 80 6.28 2.50 12.01
C THR A 80 6.23 3.59 13.08
N SER A 81 6.11 4.85 12.68
CA SER A 81 6.18 6.00 13.60
C SER A 81 5.12 5.97 14.70
N LEU A 82 3.91 5.51 14.39
CA LEU A 82 2.85 5.39 15.41
C LEU A 82 3.20 4.39 16.49
N LEU A 83 3.85 3.28 16.15
CA LEU A 83 4.31 2.28 17.12
C LEU A 83 5.38 2.83 18.04
N PHE A 84 6.25 3.71 17.55
CA PHE A 84 7.42 4.21 18.29
C PHE A 84 7.29 5.68 18.75
N GLY A 85 6.05 6.15 18.94
CA GLY A 85 5.78 7.46 19.54
C GLY A 85 6.28 8.64 18.69
N GLY A 86 6.13 8.56 17.38
CA GLY A 86 6.51 9.59 16.41
C GLY A 86 7.89 9.39 15.77
N LYS A 87 8.61 8.32 16.12
CA LYS A 87 9.90 7.97 15.50
C LYS A 87 9.73 6.78 14.58
N ALA A 88 10.03 6.94 13.30
CA ALA A 88 10.09 5.80 12.38
C ALA A 88 11.36 4.96 12.61
N CYS A 89 11.31 3.68 12.24
CA CYS A 89 12.48 2.83 12.22
C CYS A 89 13.48 3.32 11.16
N PRO A 90 14.80 3.13 11.38
CA PRO A 90 15.79 3.27 10.32
C PRO A 90 15.40 2.39 9.12
N THR A 91 15.58 2.91 7.90
CA THR A 91 15.20 2.17 6.71
C THR A 91 16.21 1.10 6.33
N ILE A 92 15.75 0.04 5.70
CA ILE A 92 16.61 -1.03 5.17
C ILE A 92 17.57 -0.47 4.13
N ILE A 93 17.11 0.42 3.24
CA ILE A 93 17.92 0.99 2.16
C ILE A 93 19.04 1.87 2.73
N GLU A 94 18.73 2.81 3.62
CA GLU A 94 19.75 3.69 4.23
C GLU A 94 20.74 2.89 5.05
N THR A 95 20.26 1.96 5.88
CA THR A 95 21.09 1.11 6.73
C THR A 95 22.02 0.21 5.90
N SER A 96 21.50 -0.41 4.84
CA SER A 96 22.30 -1.26 3.95
C SER A 96 23.36 -0.46 3.21
N SER A 97 23.03 0.76 2.77
CA SER A 97 23.99 1.65 2.10
C SER A 97 25.12 2.08 3.04
N ALA A 98 24.79 2.51 4.26
CA ALA A 98 25.77 2.91 5.26
C ALA A 98 26.70 1.75 5.69
N LYS A 99 26.13 0.56 5.89
CA LYS A 99 26.91 -0.64 6.20
C LYS A 99 27.86 -1.03 5.07
N LYS A 100 27.37 -1.00 3.83
CA LYS A 100 28.19 -1.28 2.65
C LYS A 100 29.36 -0.31 2.50
N GLU A 101 29.15 0.98 2.76
CA GLU A 101 30.22 1.99 2.76
C GLU A 101 31.25 1.72 3.87
N ALA A 102 30.82 1.20 5.01
CA ALA A 102 31.70 0.78 6.11
C ALA A 102 32.40 -0.57 5.86
N GLY A 103 32.06 -1.28 4.77
CA GLY A 103 32.57 -2.63 4.49
C GLY A 103 31.95 -3.71 5.38
N GLU A 104 30.77 -3.45 5.92
CA GLU A 104 29.99 -4.35 6.78
C GLU A 104 28.77 -4.88 6.05
N GLU A 105 28.26 -6.05 6.47
CA GLU A 105 26.98 -6.59 6.00
C GLU A 105 25.85 -6.13 6.92
N VAL A 106 24.67 -5.88 6.32
CA VAL A 106 23.46 -5.59 7.08
C VAL A 106 22.94 -6.86 7.73
N THR A 107 22.50 -6.76 8.98
CA THR A 107 21.90 -7.86 9.74
C THR A 107 20.46 -7.54 10.10
N ILE A 108 19.69 -8.56 10.49
CA ILE A 108 18.29 -8.36 10.90
C ILE A 108 18.16 -7.39 12.09
N SER A 109 19.11 -7.39 13.02
CA SER A 109 19.11 -6.50 14.18
C SER A 109 19.39 -5.02 13.85
N ASP A 110 19.91 -4.75 12.66
CA ASP A 110 20.12 -3.37 12.20
C ASP A 110 18.84 -2.73 11.66
N VAL A 111 17.85 -3.54 11.21
CA VAL A 111 16.70 -3.08 10.43
C VAL A 111 15.34 -3.51 11.00
N CYS A 112 15.30 -4.48 11.92
CA CYS A 112 14.08 -4.94 12.57
C CYS A 112 14.03 -4.48 14.03
N PHE A 113 12.95 -3.78 14.38
CA PHE A 113 12.71 -3.25 15.70
C PHE A 113 11.47 -3.89 16.32
N LYS A 114 11.38 -3.90 17.65
CA LYS A 114 10.27 -4.54 18.34
C LYS A 114 9.69 -3.62 19.40
N ARG A 115 8.36 -3.53 19.47
CA ARG A 115 7.62 -2.91 20.55
C ARG A 115 6.38 -3.71 20.89
N ASP A 116 6.17 -4.00 22.16
CA ASP A 116 4.95 -4.65 22.72
C ASP A 116 4.48 -5.90 21.95
N GLY A 117 5.41 -6.68 21.42
CA GLY A 117 5.13 -7.90 20.66
C GLY A 117 5.08 -7.71 19.14
N VAL A 118 4.96 -6.49 18.64
CA VAL A 118 5.01 -6.19 17.22
C VAL A 118 6.46 -6.03 16.75
N PHE A 119 6.83 -6.74 15.68
CA PHE A 119 8.07 -6.52 14.93
C PHE A 119 7.79 -5.52 13.82
N ALA A 120 8.71 -4.60 13.58
CA ALA A 120 8.49 -3.52 12.62
C ALA A 120 9.76 -3.16 11.84
N MET A 121 9.60 -2.82 10.57
CA MET A 121 10.64 -2.45 9.62
C MET A 121 10.15 -1.35 8.68
N GLU A 122 11.08 -0.57 8.12
CA GLU A 122 10.82 0.34 6.99
C GLU A 122 11.72 -0.05 5.81
N LEU A 123 11.14 -0.27 4.63
CA LEU A 123 11.95 -0.54 3.43
C LEU A 123 12.80 0.66 3.05
N GLY A 124 12.20 1.84 3.10
CA GLY A 124 12.82 3.07 2.61
C GLY A 124 12.53 3.34 1.13
N GLY A 125 13.11 4.41 0.64
CA GLY A 125 12.98 4.86 -0.74
C GLY A 125 14.23 5.60 -1.20
N PRO A 126 14.31 6.01 -2.46
CA PRO A 126 15.38 6.87 -2.92
C PRO A 126 15.34 8.20 -2.20
N GLU A 127 16.48 8.88 -2.08
CA GLU A 127 16.54 10.25 -1.58
C GLU A 127 15.52 11.15 -2.30
N VAL A 128 14.96 12.10 -1.56
CA VAL A 128 13.99 13.05 -2.09
C VAL A 128 14.55 13.75 -3.36
N GLY A 129 13.80 13.67 -4.46
CA GLY A 129 14.21 14.21 -5.75
C GLY A 129 15.14 13.32 -6.57
N ARG A 130 15.52 12.14 -6.10
CA ARG A 130 16.39 11.19 -6.80
C ARG A 130 15.71 9.85 -7.01
N GLY A 131 15.61 9.40 -8.24
CA GLY A 131 15.17 8.06 -8.60
C GLY A 131 13.66 7.82 -8.55
N CYS A 132 13.27 6.57 -8.81
CA CYS A 132 11.89 6.10 -8.79
C CYS A 132 11.60 5.35 -7.48
N GLY A 133 10.52 5.70 -6.77
CA GLY A 133 10.10 5.04 -5.52
C GLY A 133 9.93 3.52 -5.67
N GLY A 134 9.39 3.08 -6.81
CA GLY A 134 9.22 1.66 -7.09
C GLY A 134 10.53 0.86 -7.14
N ARG A 135 11.64 1.44 -7.64
CA ARG A 135 12.97 0.79 -7.59
C ARG A 135 13.48 0.65 -6.16
N GLY A 136 13.23 1.64 -5.31
CA GLY A 136 13.57 1.54 -3.90
C GLY A 136 12.87 0.36 -3.22
N ILE A 137 11.58 0.20 -3.47
CA ILE A 137 10.81 -0.92 -2.93
C ILE A 137 11.36 -2.27 -3.41
N ILE A 138 11.65 -2.41 -4.70
CA ILE A 138 12.26 -3.64 -5.25
C ILE A 138 13.56 -3.96 -4.51
N HIS A 139 14.46 -2.99 -4.39
CA HIS A 139 15.75 -3.19 -3.69
C HIS A 139 15.57 -3.51 -2.20
N GLY A 140 14.57 -2.90 -1.55
CA GLY A 140 14.22 -3.21 -0.16
C GLY A 140 13.80 -4.67 0.01
N PHE A 141 12.93 -5.18 -0.87
CA PHE A 141 12.52 -6.58 -0.86
C PHE A 141 13.66 -7.54 -1.17
N GLU A 142 14.51 -7.25 -2.17
CA GLU A 142 15.71 -8.05 -2.45
C GLU A 142 16.64 -8.14 -1.23
N THR A 143 16.72 -7.08 -0.43
CA THR A 143 17.50 -7.08 0.81
C THR A 143 16.83 -7.92 1.89
N LEU A 144 15.48 -7.84 2.02
CA LEU A 144 14.72 -8.70 2.92
C LEU A 144 14.88 -10.19 2.58
N GLU A 145 14.84 -10.54 1.30
CA GLU A 145 15.07 -11.91 0.83
C GLU A 145 16.48 -12.41 1.22
N LYS A 146 17.51 -11.58 1.04
CA LYS A 146 18.88 -11.89 1.49
C LYS A 146 19.00 -12.06 3.01
N LEU A 147 18.15 -11.38 3.78
CA LEU A 147 18.06 -11.51 5.23
C LEU A 147 17.25 -12.75 5.68
N GLY A 148 16.74 -13.54 4.75
CA GLY A 148 16.00 -14.76 5.04
C GLY A 148 14.51 -14.56 5.28
N PHE A 149 13.88 -13.55 4.68
CA PHE A 149 12.47 -13.18 4.86
C PHE A 149 11.53 -14.40 4.77
N HIS A 150 11.74 -15.29 3.83
CA HIS A 150 10.91 -16.49 3.61
C HIS A 150 11.09 -17.59 4.67
N GLU A 151 12.12 -17.48 5.51
CA GLU A 151 12.42 -18.45 6.59
C GLU A 151 11.87 -17.97 7.94
N TRP A 152 11.34 -16.74 8.01
CA TRP A 152 10.87 -16.19 9.26
C TRP A 152 9.51 -16.75 9.66
N ASP A 153 9.40 -17.16 10.92
CA ASP A 153 8.18 -17.71 11.50
C ASP A 153 7.31 -16.59 12.07
N PHE A 154 6.45 -15.99 11.24
CA PHE A 154 5.39 -15.06 11.64
C PHE A 154 4.02 -15.68 11.39
N ASP A 155 3.01 -15.25 12.18
CA ASP A 155 1.61 -15.52 11.88
C ASP A 155 1.14 -14.61 10.74
N TYR A 156 1.49 -13.33 10.84
CA TYR A 156 1.08 -12.29 9.89
C TYR A 156 2.23 -11.37 9.54
N VAL A 157 2.35 -11.05 8.26
CA VAL A 157 3.17 -9.96 7.74
C VAL A 157 2.25 -8.94 7.10
N LEU A 158 2.24 -7.72 7.63
CA LEU A 158 1.42 -6.61 7.15
C LEU A 158 2.30 -5.65 6.36
N LEU A 159 1.98 -5.44 5.08
CA LEU A 159 2.73 -4.58 4.16
C LEU A 159 1.95 -3.29 3.92
N ASP A 160 2.49 -2.14 4.34
CA ASP A 160 1.88 -0.81 4.12
C ASP A 160 2.36 -0.20 2.81
N PHE A 161 1.55 -0.30 1.76
CA PHE A 161 1.88 0.26 0.46
C PHE A 161 1.31 1.66 0.24
N LEU A 162 1.91 2.39 -0.71
CA LEU A 162 1.34 3.63 -1.24
C LEU A 162 -0.07 3.42 -1.80
N GLY A 163 -0.83 4.52 -1.85
CA GLY A 163 -2.22 4.53 -2.24
C GLY A 163 -2.53 3.87 -3.57
N ASP A 164 -1.80 4.27 -4.59
CA ASP A 164 -2.09 3.86 -5.96
C ASP A 164 -1.08 2.82 -6.45
N VAL A 165 -1.58 1.77 -7.11
CA VAL A 165 -0.75 0.82 -7.85
C VAL A 165 -0.37 1.45 -9.19
N VAL A 166 0.40 2.56 -9.14
CA VAL A 166 0.73 3.37 -10.33
C VAL A 166 1.95 2.88 -11.12
N CYS A 167 2.77 2.02 -10.54
CA CYS A 167 3.91 1.44 -11.24
C CYS A 167 4.25 0.04 -10.75
N GLY A 168 5.05 -0.70 -11.53
CA GLY A 168 5.40 -2.09 -11.25
C GLY A 168 6.00 -2.34 -9.86
N GLY A 169 6.75 -1.38 -9.30
CA GLY A 169 7.31 -1.52 -7.96
C GLY A 169 6.25 -1.61 -6.85
N PHE A 170 5.14 -0.87 -6.98
CA PHE A 170 4.04 -0.92 -6.01
C PHE A 170 3.11 -2.11 -6.24
N GLY A 171 3.09 -2.68 -7.44
CA GLY A 171 2.43 -3.94 -7.75
C GLY A 171 3.27 -5.19 -7.46
N LEU A 172 4.54 -5.02 -7.05
CA LEU A 172 5.48 -6.12 -6.88
C LEU A 172 4.98 -7.27 -5.99
N PRO A 173 4.41 -7.02 -4.80
CA PRO A 173 3.94 -8.13 -3.96
C PRO A 173 2.83 -8.93 -4.62
N ILE A 174 1.98 -8.25 -5.41
CA ILE A 174 0.92 -8.89 -6.18
C ILE A 174 1.51 -9.65 -7.36
N ALA A 175 2.43 -9.02 -8.10
CA ALA A 175 3.03 -9.57 -9.31
C ALA A 175 3.96 -10.78 -9.07
N ARG A 176 4.61 -10.84 -7.89
CA ARG A 176 5.53 -11.93 -7.50
C ARG A 176 4.88 -12.98 -6.59
N ASP A 177 3.54 -12.99 -6.48
CA ASP A 177 2.81 -13.87 -5.55
C ASP A 177 3.32 -13.79 -4.09
N MET A 178 3.95 -12.67 -3.72
CA MET A 178 4.46 -12.45 -2.35
C MET A 178 3.32 -12.28 -1.35
N CYS A 179 2.15 -11.79 -1.79
CA CYS A 179 0.94 -11.74 -0.99
C CYS A 179 -0.24 -12.30 -1.79
N GLN A 180 -1.05 -13.09 -1.12
CA GLN A 180 -2.29 -13.62 -1.69
C GLN A 180 -3.50 -12.77 -1.32
N LYS A 181 -3.34 -11.90 -0.31
CA LYS A 181 -4.43 -11.15 0.31
C LYS A 181 -4.15 -9.64 0.24
N VAL A 182 -5.05 -8.91 -0.40
CA VAL A 182 -5.04 -7.45 -0.45
C VAL A 182 -6.20 -6.90 0.39
N VAL A 183 -5.91 -5.96 1.26
CA VAL A 183 -6.91 -5.17 1.99
C VAL A 183 -6.87 -3.74 1.48
N VAL A 184 -8.02 -3.16 1.24
CA VAL A 184 -8.14 -1.76 0.82
C VAL A 184 -8.61 -0.93 2.01
N VAL A 185 -8.00 0.23 2.25
CA VAL A 185 -8.49 1.23 3.21
C VAL A 185 -9.06 2.40 2.43
N GLY A 186 -10.33 2.69 2.65
CA GLY A 186 -11.07 3.76 1.97
C GLY A 186 -11.93 4.58 2.94
N SER A 187 -12.64 5.55 2.40
CA SER A 187 -13.66 6.37 3.09
C SER A 187 -14.82 6.64 2.14
N ASN A 188 -15.84 7.32 2.60
CA ASN A 188 -17.01 7.65 1.78
C ASN A 188 -16.77 8.77 0.74
N ASP A 189 -15.53 9.24 0.53
CA ASP A 189 -15.24 10.23 -0.50
C ASP A 189 -14.89 9.61 -1.85
N LEU A 190 -15.35 10.25 -2.94
CA LEU A 190 -15.18 9.80 -4.31
C LEU A 190 -13.71 9.50 -4.67
N GLN A 191 -12.77 10.35 -4.27
CA GLN A 191 -11.36 10.16 -4.59
C GLN A 191 -10.78 8.93 -3.88
N SER A 192 -11.25 8.64 -2.66
CA SER A 192 -10.86 7.44 -1.93
C SER A 192 -11.39 6.18 -2.62
N LEU A 193 -12.64 6.20 -3.04
CA LEU A 193 -13.26 5.08 -3.74
C LEU A 193 -12.69 4.90 -5.16
N TYR A 194 -12.27 6.00 -5.82
CA TYR A 194 -11.55 5.92 -7.08
C TYR A 194 -10.23 5.15 -6.93
N VAL A 195 -9.47 5.45 -5.87
CA VAL A 195 -8.23 4.70 -5.56
C VAL A 195 -8.53 3.24 -5.21
N ALA A 196 -9.57 2.99 -4.41
CA ALA A 196 -10.00 1.62 -4.09
C ALA A 196 -10.34 0.83 -5.35
N ASN A 197 -11.04 1.43 -6.30
CA ASN A 197 -11.39 0.84 -7.59
C ASN A 197 -10.16 0.55 -8.45
N ASN A 198 -9.15 1.43 -8.45
CA ASN A 198 -7.89 1.20 -9.13
C ASN A 198 -7.12 0.01 -8.55
N VAL A 199 -7.15 -0.17 -7.22
CA VAL A 199 -6.57 -1.36 -6.58
C VAL A 199 -7.31 -2.62 -7.00
N CYS A 200 -8.64 -2.60 -7.04
CA CYS A 200 -9.46 -3.71 -7.56
C CYS A 200 -9.10 -4.04 -9.01
N SER A 201 -8.94 -3.02 -9.86
CA SER A 201 -8.53 -3.18 -11.27
C SER A 201 -7.14 -3.81 -11.39
N ALA A 202 -6.20 -3.41 -10.54
CA ALA A 202 -4.85 -3.98 -10.52
C ALA A 202 -4.88 -5.46 -10.11
N VAL A 203 -5.63 -5.80 -9.06
CA VAL A 203 -5.78 -7.20 -8.63
C VAL A 203 -6.42 -8.05 -9.73
N GLU A 204 -7.47 -7.55 -10.38
CA GLU A 204 -8.10 -8.23 -11.52
C GLU A 204 -7.11 -8.46 -12.66
N TYR A 205 -6.30 -7.44 -12.98
CA TYR A 205 -5.28 -7.52 -14.03
C TYR A 205 -4.25 -8.60 -13.72
N PHE A 206 -3.67 -8.62 -12.52
CA PHE A 206 -2.66 -9.62 -12.15
C PHE A 206 -3.24 -11.04 -12.08
N ARG A 207 -4.49 -11.20 -11.65
CA ARG A 207 -5.17 -12.50 -11.72
C ARG A 207 -5.33 -13.01 -13.15
N LYS A 208 -5.68 -12.13 -14.10
CA LYS A 208 -5.75 -12.48 -15.54
C LYS A 208 -4.41 -12.93 -16.10
N LEU A 209 -3.30 -12.51 -15.49
CA LEU A 209 -1.94 -12.96 -15.82
C LEU A 209 -1.54 -14.28 -15.13
N GLY A 210 -2.42 -14.86 -14.32
CA GLY A 210 -2.20 -16.13 -13.62
C GLY A 210 -1.75 -15.99 -12.16
N GLY A 211 -1.71 -14.77 -11.61
CA GLY A 211 -1.39 -14.54 -10.19
C GLY A 211 -2.47 -15.06 -9.24
N ASN A 212 -2.06 -15.53 -8.06
CA ASN A 212 -2.95 -16.03 -7.02
C ASN A 212 -3.20 -14.98 -5.94
N VAL A 213 -3.77 -13.83 -6.32
CA VAL A 213 -4.06 -12.71 -5.43
C VAL A 213 -5.56 -12.39 -5.46
N GLY A 214 -6.11 -11.92 -4.35
CA GLY A 214 -7.49 -11.42 -4.27
C GLY A 214 -7.64 -10.30 -3.25
N VAL A 215 -8.75 -9.58 -3.33
CA VAL A 215 -9.12 -8.56 -2.35
C VAL A 215 -9.86 -9.23 -1.20
N ALA A 216 -9.31 -9.15 0.00
CA ALA A 216 -9.97 -9.64 1.22
C ALA A 216 -11.16 -8.77 1.59
N GLY A 217 -11.06 -7.47 1.37
CA GLY A 217 -12.16 -6.55 1.59
C GLY A 217 -11.72 -5.10 1.77
N LEU A 218 -12.69 -4.27 2.12
CA LEU A 218 -12.56 -2.84 2.38
C LEU A 218 -12.65 -2.55 3.89
N VAL A 219 -11.68 -1.81 4.40
CA VAL A 219 -11.76 -1.14 5.71
C VAL A 219 -12.20 0.29 5.46
N VAL A 220 -13.34 0.69 5.98
CA VAL A 220 -13.81 2.07 5.90
C VAL A 220 -13.18 2.86 7.05
N ASN A 221 -12.31 3.80 6.76
CA ASN A 221 -11.73 4.70 7.76
C ASN A 221 -12.32 6.11 7.62
N LYS A 222 -12.40 6.83 8.73
CA LYS A 222 -13.11 8.12 8.80
C LYS A 222 -14.56 8.00 8.33
N ASP A 223 -15.21 6.92 8.74
CA ASP A 223 -16.61 6.67 8.38
C ASP A 223 -17.50 7.75 9.00
N ASP A 224 -18.16 8.51 8.13
CA ASP A 224 -19.12 9.56 8.47
C ASP A 224 -20.59 9.09 8.39
N GLY A 225 -20.80 7.81 8.04
CA GLY A 225 -22.11 7.16 7.98
C GLY A 225 -22.91 7.46 6.72
N THR A 226 -22.33 8.10 5.68
CA THR A 226 -23.06 8.40 4.43
C THR A 226 -23.29 7.18 3.55
N GLY A 227 -22.37 6.19 3.57
CA GLY A 227 -22.62 4.84 3.04
C GLY A 227 -22.09 4.56 1.63
N GLU A 228 -21.44 5.51 0.96
CA GLU A 228 -20.90 5.33 -0.40
C GLU A 228 -19.84 4.23 -0.46
N ALA A 229 -19.01 4.09 0.58
CA ALA A 229 -18.05 3.01 0.69
C ALA A 229 -18.72 1.63 0.76
N ALA A 230 -19.86 1.52 1.45
CA ALA A 230 -20.63 0.29 1.52
C ALA A 230 -21.28 -0.04 0.18
N ALA A 231 -21.82 0.98 -0.52
CA ALA A 231 -22.36 0.82 -1.87
C ALA A 231 -21.26 0.37 -2.86
N PHE A 232 -20.08 1.02 -2.81
CA PHE A 232 -18.93 0.61 -3.62
C PHE A 232 -18.54 -0.85 -3.36
N ALA A 233 -18.39 -1.23 -2.11
CA ALA A 233 -17.97 -2.59 -1.74
C ALA A 233 -18.95 -3.64 -2.27
N LYS A 234 -20.26 -3.36 -2.20
CA LYS A 234 -21.31 -4.23 -2.72
C LYS A 234 -21.20 -4.39 -4.24
N GLU A 235 -21.10 -3.29 -4.99
CA GLU A 235 -21.01 -3.33 -6.46
C GLU A 235 -19.68 -3.95 -6.93
N ALA A 236 -18.57 -3.67 -6.24
CA ALA A 236 -17.26 -4.28 -6.50
C ALA A 236 -17.18 -5.75 -6.07
N GLY A 237 -18.17 -6.28 -5.36
CA GLY A 237 -18.21 -7.68 -4.90
C GLY A 237 -17.16 -8.00 -3.82
N ILE A 238 -16.79 -7.03 -2.99
CA ILE A 238 -15.83 -7.20 -1.89
C ILE A 238 -16.51 -6.97 -0.53
N PRO A 239 -16.14 -7.70 0.55
CA PRO A 239 -16.74 -7.47 1.86
C PRO A 239 -16.23 -6.20 2.52
N ILE A 240 -17.03 -5.61 3.42
CA ILE A 240 -16.56 -4.64 4.42
C ILE A 240 -15.95 -5.43 5.57
N LEU A 241 -14.69 -5.16 5.90
CA LEU A 241 -13.96 -5.79 7.01
C LEU A 241 -14.20 -5.08 8.35
N GLY A 242 -14.52 -3.80 8.30
CA GLY A 242 -14.84 -2.97 9.45
C GLY A 242 -14.90 -1.51 9.08
N ALA A 243 -15.47 -0.70 9.97
CA ALA A 243 -15.58 0.74 9.83
C ALA A 243 -14.99 1.44 11.07
N ILE A 244 -14.01 2.30 10.86
CA ILE A 244 -13.42 3.16 11.89
C ILE A 244 -14.11 4.52 11.77
N PRO A 245 -14.87 4.96 12.77
CA PRO A 245 -15.67 6.18 12.65
C PRO A 245 -14.82 7.44 12.54
N GLN A 246 -15.39 8.46 11.93
CA GLN A 246 -14.86 9.81 11.99
C GLN A 246 -15.09 10.39 13.37
N ASP A 247 -14.15 10.17 14.28
CA ASP A 247 -14.24 10.52 15.69
C ASP A 247 -13.08 11.42 16.13
N GLU A 248 -13.37 12.43 16.95
CA GLU A 248 -12.40 13.42 17.39
C GLU A 248 -11.35 12.83 18.36
N ASP A 249 -11.73 11.85 19.19
CA ASP A 249 -10.80 11.17 20.09
C ASP A 249 -9.79 10.33 19.28
N ILE A 250 -10.28 9.59 18.27
CA ILE A 250 -9.43 8.85 17.33
C ILE A 250 -8.47 9.81 16.63
N ARG A 251 -8.98 10.90 16.07
CA ARG A 251 -8.19 11.91 15.37
C ARG A 251 -7.08 12.47 16.26
N ARG A 252 -7.40 12.85 17.49
CA ARG A 252 -6.44 13.45 18.44
C ARG A 252 -5.39 12.45 18.88
N LYS A 253 -5.79 11.22 19.18
CA LYS A 253 -4.86 10.15 19.57
C LYS A 253 -3.92 9.80 18.44
N SER A 254 -4.43 9.66 17.22
CA SER A 254 -3.61 9.45 16.02
C SER A 254 -2.59 10.58 15.83
N ALA A 255 -3.00 11.85 15.92
CA ALA A 255 -2.14 13.01 15.80
C ALA A 255 -1.04 13.08 16.89
N ASN A 256 -1.27 12.46 18.03
CA ASN A 256 -0.31 12.35 19.15
C ASN A 256 0.46 11.02 19.17
N TYR A 257 0.46 10.27 18.08
CA TYR A 257 1.14 8.97 17.95
C TYR A 257 0.76 7.97 19.06
N GLN A 258 -0.52 7.91 19.40
CA GLN A 258 -1.04 6.98 20.41
C GLN A 258 -1.73 5.79 19.74
N ILE A 259 -1.33 4.59 20.13
CA ILE A 259 -2.03 3.35 19.78
C ILE A 259 -3.35 3.33 20.54
N ILE A 260 -4.43 2.96 19.85
CA ILE A 260 -5.78 2.82 20.42
C ILE A 260 -6.36 1.41 20.22
N GLY A 261 -5.76 0.62 19.33
CA GLY A 261 -6.17 -0.76 19.04
C GLY A 261 -5.61 -1.74 20.07
N TYR A 262 -6.10 -1.70 21.30
CA TYR A 262 -5.76 -2.65 22.35
C TYR A 262 -7.01 -3.13 23.11
N PRO A 263 -7.06 -4.39 23.58
CA PRO A 263 -8.29 -5.02 24.07
C PRO A 263 -8.99 -4.26 25.20
N GLU A 264 -8.22 -3.65 26.10
CA GLU A 264 -8.76 -2.97 27.29
C GLU A 264 -9.16 -1.50 27.01
N GLY A 265 -8.91 -1.00 25.79
CA GLY A 265 -9.18 0.37 25.37
C GLY A 265 -10.64 0.60 24.95
N PRO A 266 -11.05 1.86 24.85
CA PRO A 266 -12.40 2.21 24.40
C PRO A 266 -12.72 1.76 22.97
N TRP A 267 -11.68 1.51 22.16
CA TRP A 267 -11.77 1.05 20.79
C TRP A 267 -11.35 -0.43 20.64
N GLY A 268 -11.21 -1.15 21.77
CA GLY A 268 -10.71 -2.52 21.80
C GLY A 268 -11.59 -3.50 21.04
N GLU A 269 -12.90 -3.42 21.20
CA GLU A 269 -13.86 -4.25 20.47
C GLU A 269 -13.77 -4.01 18.96
N LEU A 270 -13.80 -2.74 18.52
CA LEU A 270 -13.71 -2.37 17.12
C LEU A 270 -12.42 -2.91 16.45
N PHE A 271 -11.27 -2.71 17.07
CA PHE A 271 -10.00 -3.20 16.49
C PHE A 271 -9.83 -4.70 16.65
N GLY A 272 -10.48 -5.33 17.65
CA GLY A 272 -10.54 -6.78 17.80
C GLY A 272 -11.30 -7.43 16.65
N GLU A 273 -12.53 -6.97 16.40
CA GLU A 273 -13.35 -7.44 15.28
C GLU A 273 -12.68 -7.17 13.93
N LEU A 274 -12.06 -5.98 13.77
CA LEU A 274 -11.32 -5.65 12.56
C LEU A 274 -10.13 -6.62 12.34
N ALA A 275 -9.39 -6.96 13.40
CA ALA A 275 -8.28 -7.89 13.35
C ALA A 275 -8.74 -9.29 12.90
N ASP A 276 -9.82 -9.78 13.51
CA ASP A 276 -10.38 -11.09 13.18
C ASP A 276 -10.88 -11.10 11.72
N ASN A 277 -11.65 -10.07 11.31
CA ASN A 277 -12.15 -9.97 9.94
C ASN A 277 -11.05 -9.88 8.89
N VAL A 278 -9.98 -9.11 9.14
CA VAL A 278 -8.83 -9.00 8.22
C VAL A 278 -8.10 -10.34 8.10
N CYS A 279 -7.94 -11.05 9.21
CA CYS A 279 -7.26 -12.35 9.22
C CYS A 279 -8.09 -13.45 8.56
N ASP A 280 -9.38 -13.50 8.83
CA ASP A 280 -10.25 -14.61 8.44
C ASP A 280 -10.86 -14.44 7.03
N ALA A 281 -11.00 -13.20 6.54
CA ALA A 281 -11.59 -12.94 5.23
C ALA A 281 -10.79 -13.62 4.10
N PRO A 282 -11.43 -14.46 3.28
CA PRO A 282 -10.76 -15.04 2.14
C PRO A 282 -10.50 -13.99 1.04
N PRO A 283 -9.43 -14.14 0.25
CA PRO A 283 -9.21 -13.29 -0.90
C PRO A 283 -10.28 -13.56 -1.98
N THR A 284 -10.99 -12.54 -2.40
CA THR A 284 -12.04 -12.59 -3.43
C THR A 284 -11.58 -11.95 -4.72
N GLN A 285 -12.25 -12.29 -5.82
CA GLN A 285 -12.05 -11.61 -7.10
C GLN A 285 -12.96 -10.37 -7.14
N PRO A 286 -12.40 -9.14 -7.18
CA PRO A 286 -13.20 -7.93 -7.29
C PRO A 286 -13.74 -7.76 -8.71
N SER A 287 -14.82 -6.98 -8.83
CA SER A 287 -15.38 -6.48 -10.08
C SER A 287 -15.24 -4.95 -10.11
N PRO A 288 -14.16 -4.41 -10.69
CA PRO A 288 -13.96 -2.95 -10.73
C PRO A 288 -15.09 -2.25 -11.48
N LEU A 289 -15.52 -1.10 -10.97
CA LEU A 289 -16.56 -0.27 -11.55
C LEU A 289 -15.99 0.59 -12.69
N SER A 290 -16.81 0.88 -13.70
CA SER A 290 -16.53 1.96 -14.65
C SER A 290 -16.60 3.32 -13.96
N GLN A 291 -16.11 4.36 -14.62
CA GLN A 291 -16.17 5.73 -14.07
C GLN A 291 -17.60 6.19 -13.82
N ASP A 292 -18.53 5.88 -14.74
CA ASP A 292 -19.93 6.26 -14.62
C ASP A 292 -20.63 5.53 -13.47
N GLU A 293 -20.36 4.24 -13.29
CA GLU A 293 -20.86 3.45 -12.16
C GLU A 293 -20.33 3.98 -10.83
N LEU A 294 -19.05 4.36 -10.78
CA LEU A 294 -18.45 4.92 -9.57
C LEU A 294 -19.06 6.29 -9.21
N LEU A 295 -19.28 7.15 -10.22
CA LEU A 295 -19.94 8.45 -10.02
C LEU A 295 -21.38 8.30 -9.57
N ALA A 296 -22.10 7.28 -10.06
CA ALA A 296 -23.48 7.02 -9.69
C ALA A 296 -23.68 6.58 -8.22
N LEU A 297 -22.59 6.25 -7.50
CA LEU A 297 -22.65 5.98 -6.05
C LEU A 297 -22.84 7.25 -5.22
N PHE A 298 -22.57 8.42 -5.82
CA PHE A 298 -22.66 9.72 -5.16
C PHE A 298 -23.90 10.45 -5.66
N ASP A 299 -24.62 11.10 -4.74
CA ASP A 299 -25.73 11.95 -5.11
C ASP A 299 -25.18 13.23 -5.76
N THR A 300 -25.23 13.26 -7.11
CA THR A 300 -24.65 14.33 -7.91
C THR A 300 -25.69 15.38 -8.31
N GLU A 301 -26.92 15.34 -7.76
CA GLU A 301 -27.97 16.30 -8.14
C GLU A 301 -27.54 17.77 -7.93
N ASP A 302 -26.64 18.03 -6.97
CA ASP A 302 -26.12 19.38 -6.68
C ASP A 302 -24.80 19.72 -7.40
N THR A 303 -24.13 18.77 -8.08
CA THR A 303 -22.81 19.00 -8.67
C THR A 303 -22.84 19.51 -10.11
N GLY A 304 -24.02 19.77 -10.67
CA GLY A 304 -24.15 20.19 -12.08
C GLY A 304 -23.55 19.17 -13.02
N SER A 305 -24.11 17.97 -13.04
CA SER A 305 -23.66 16.80 -13.84
C SER A 305 -23.59 17.02 -15.36
N ASP A 306 -23.87 18.22 -15.83
CA ASP A 306 -23.79 18.62 -17.24
C ASP A 306 -22.41 19.17 -17.66
N PHE A 307 -21.35 18.91 -16.88
CA PHE A 307 -19.99 19.23 -17.33
C PHE A 307 -19.59 18.37 -18.52
N GLN A 308 -19.76 18.92 -19.72
CA GLN A 308 -19.18 18.32 -20.92
C GLN A 308 -17.69 18.70 -21.00
N LEU A 309 -16.85 17.68 -21.19
CA LEU A 309 -15.45 17.91 -21.49
C LEU A 309 -15.35 18.65 -22.84
N THR A 310 -15.02 19.94 -22.80
CA THR A 310 -14.78 20.73 -24.00
C THR A 310 -13.29 20.70 -24.31
N PRO A 311 -12.87 20.17 -25.46
CA PRO A 311 -11.44 20.18 -25.82
C PRO A 311 -10.94 21.63 -25.93
N ALA A 312 -9.80 21.90 -25.29
CA ALA A 312 -9.12 23.17 -25.49
C ALA A 312 -8.59 23.26 -26.92
N THR A 313 -8.72 24.45 -27.53
CA THR A 313 -8.16 24.71 -28.87
C THR A 313 -6.74 25.28 -28.75
N GLU A 314 -5.96 25.22 -29.86
CA GLU A 314 -4.66 25.88 -29.93
C GLU A 314 -4.76 27.39 -29.62
N VAL A 315 -5.86 28.03 -29.98
CA VAL A 315 -6.10 29.44 -29.71
C VAL A 315 -6.22 29.71 -28.20
N ASP A 316 -6.90 28.83 -27.47
CA ASP A 316 -7.01 28.93 -26.00
C ASP A 316 -5.63 28.78 -25.36
N MET A 317 -4.82 27.83 -25.83
CA MET A 317 -3.47 27.57 -25.35
C MET A 317 -2.52 28.74 -25.67
N CYS A 318 -2.63 29.34 -26.87
CA CYS A 318 -1.80 30.48 -27.28
C CYS A 318 -2.17 31.78 -26.54
N ALA A 319 -3.44 32.01 -26.19
CA ALA A 319 -3.85 33.14 -25.39
C ALA A 319 -3.28 33.10 -23.96
N ALA A 320 -3.13 31.91 -23.39
CA ALA A 320 -2.50 31.74 -22.09
C ALA A 320 -0.98 31.97 -22.10
N SER A 321 -0.31 31.84 -23.25
CA SER A 321 1.14 31.98 -23.39
C SER A 321 1.65 33.43 -23.29
N LYS A 322 0.77 34.46 -23.21
CA LYS A 322 1.13 35.87 -23.00
C LYS A 322 1.43 36.23 -21.52
N LEU A 323 1.26 35.29 -20.60
CA LEU A 323 1.77 35.41 -19.25
C LEU A 323 3.30 35.16 -19.29
N ASN A 324 4.08 36.20 -18.95
CA ASN A 324 5.53 36.21 -18.86
C ASN A 324 6.05 34.85 -18.35
N LYS A 325 6.69 34.08 -19.24
CA LYS A 325 7.49 32.93 -18.80
C LYS A 325 8.71 33.46 -18.07
N PRO A 326 8.94 33.18 -16.78
CA PRO A 326 10.29 33.24 -16.26
C PRO A 326 11.09 32.21 -17.06
N SER A 327 12.20 32.63 -17.63
CA SER A 327 13.15 31.73 -18.26
C SER A 327 13.69 30.77 -17.18
N LEU A 328 13.18 29.54 -17.15
CA LEU A 328 13.81 28.46 -16.43
C LEU A 328 15.05 28.05 -17.24
N GLU A 329 16.17 28.71 -16.96
CA GLU A 329 17.47 28.13 -17.30
C GLU A 329 17.68 26.95 -16.35
N VAL A 330 17.45 25.74 -16.89
CA VAL A 330 17.85 24.52 -16.19
C VAL A 330 19.35 24.40 -16.37
N VAL A 331 20.11 24.83 -15.38
CA VAL A 331 21.55 24.55 -15.32
C VAL A 331 21.69 23.08 -14.94
N TYR A 332 22.05 22.27 -15.92
CA TYR A 332 22.56 20.93 -15.66
C TYR A 332 24.02 21.06 -15.24
N ASP A 333 24.31 21.03 -13.96
CA ASP A 333 25.66 20.76 -13.49
C ASP A 333 26.00 19.31 -13.82
N GLU A 334 26.94 19.12 -14.73
CA GLU A 334 27.56 17.82 -14.99
C GLU A 334 28.32 17.38 -13.73
N VAL A 335 27.85 16.27 -13.10
CA VAL A 335 28.63 15.51 -12.13
C VAL A 335 28.67 14.06 -12.56
#